data_04985a9dd44cdb7c5d2d214469b0d17f
#
_entry.id   04985a9dd44cdb7c5d2d214469b0d17f
#
_cell.length_a   1.000
_cell.length_b   1.000
_cell.length_c   1.000
_cell.angle_alpha   90.00
_cell.angle_beta   90.00
_cell.angle_gamma   90.00
#
_symmetry.space_group_name_H-M   'P 1'
#
loop_
_entity.id
_entity.type
_entity.pdbx_description
1 polymer ?
#
loop_
_entity_poly.entity_id
_entity_poly.type
_entity_poly.pdbx_seq_one_letter_code
_entity_poly.pdbx_strand_id
1 'polypeptide(L)'
;MGEGFGDYLAGSFFASAKPARLQACVGSWDAVSYSGDDPPSLRRLDSNKKYPRDLHGEVHDDGEIWSACLWELRTALGGSVADKLVIAHHFLLTPSSKFEDAANALITTDQQLNDGRNVDVIRDVFVRRGILPNPKRKNRRAGFRFDDIRAEAAKRRPKRTVARSRGR
;
A
#
# COMPACT_ATOMS: atom_id res chain seq x y z
N MET A 1 -5.12 -12.34 -0.01
CA MET A 1 -4.71 -11.86 -1.35
C MET A 1 -5.35 -12.67 -2.49
N GLY A 2 -5.41 -13.99 -2.40
CA GLY A 2 -5.96 -14.83 -3.49
C GLY A 2 -7.34 -14.41 -3.96
N GLU A 3 -8.28 -14.20 -3.04
CA GLU A 3 -9.63 -13.72 -3.34
C GLU A 3 -9.61 -12.36 -4.04
N GLY A 4 -8.83 -11.41 -3.52
CA GLY A 4 -8.70 -10.09 -4.13
C GLY A 4 -8.05 -10.11 -5.52
N PHE A 5 -7.16 -11.05 -5.78
CA PHE A 5 -6.62 -11.29 -7.13
C PHE A 5 -7.71 -11.82 -8.07
N GLY A 6 -8.49 -12.79 -7.63
CA GLY A 6 -9.61 -13.35 -8.42
C GLY A 6 -10.62 -12.26 -8.79
N ASP A 7 -11.02 -11.44 -7.82
CA ASP A 7 -11.92 -10.30 -8.04
C ASP A 7 -11.35 -9.30 -9.05
N TYR A 8 -10.07 -8.93 -8.90
CA TYR A 8 -9.40 -8.03 -9.85
C TYR A 8 -9.38 -8.62 -11.26
N LEU A 9 -8.97 -9.90 -11.39
CA LEU A 9 -8.84 -10.53 -12.69
C LEU A 9 -10.20 -10.63 -13.41
N ALA A 10 -11.24 -11.03 -12.69
CA ALA A 10 -12.60 -11.06 -13.23
C ALA A 10 -13.08 -9.65 -13.65
N GLY A 11 -12.84 -8.64 -12.81
CA GLY A 11 -13.20 -7.25 -13.13
C GLY A 11 -12.44 -6.72 -14.33
N SER A 12 -11.12 -6.95 -14.39
CA SER A 12 -10.27 -6.51 -15.48
C SER A 12 -10.64 -7.15 -16.81
N PHE A 13 -10.85 -8.47 -16.81
CA PHE A 13 -11.21 -9.23 -18.00
C PHE A 13 -12.51 -8.71 -18.65
N PHE A 14 -13.51 -8.37 -17.85
CA PHE A 14 -14.79 -7.88 -18.35
C PHE A 14 -14.90 -6.36 -18.42
N ALA A 15 -13.86 -5.60 -18.08
CA ALA A 15 -13.95 -4.15 -17.94
C ALA A 15 -14.40 -3.46 -19.24
N SER A 16 -13.88 -3.88 -20.40
CA SER A 16 -14.25 -3.30 -21.69
C SER A 16 -15.67 -3.66 -22.15
N ALA A 17 -16.22 -4.76 -21.65
CA ALA A 17 -17.57 -5.22 -22.01
C ALA A 17 -18.67 -4.66 -21.09
N LYS A 18 -18.30 -4.10 -19.93
CA LYS A 18 -19.24 -3.54 -18.94
C LYS A 18 -19.42 -2.03 -19.13
N PRO A 19 -20.63 -1.49 -18.90
CA PRO A 19 -20.82 -0.06 -18.71
C PRO A 19 -19.93 0.48 -17.59
N ALA A 20 -19.45 1.71 -17.73
CA ALA A 20 -18.47 2.31 -16.80
C ALA A 20 -18.89 2.18 -15.32
N ARG A 21 -20.17 2.38 -14.98
CA ARG A 21 -20.70 2.26 -13.62
C ARG A 21 -20.62 0.85 -13.02
N LEU A 22 -20.47 -0.19 -13.87
CA LEU A 22 -20.42 -1.60 -13.46
C LEU A 22 -19.01 -2.17 -13.51
N GLN A 23 -18.02 -1.47 -14.03
CA GLN A 23 -16.66 -2.00 -14.22
C GLN A 23 -16.00 -2.43 -12.91
N ALA A 24 -16.22 -1.66 -11.85
CA ALA A 24 -15.66 -1.95 -10.52
C ALA A 24 -16.54 -2.89 -9.68
N CYS A 25 -17.67 -3.35 -10.19
CA CYS A 25 -18.59 -4.23 -9.46
C CYS A 25 -18.20 -5.70 -9.64
N VAL A 26 -18.05 -6.42 -8.53
CA VAL A 26 -17.83 -7.86 -8.47
C VAL A 26 -19.13 -8.56 -8.08
N GLY A 27 -19.51 -9.62 -8.80
CA GLY A 27 -20.68 -10.43 -8.51
C GLY A 27 -22.02 -9.70 -8.61
N SER A 28 -22.14 -8.70 -9.50
CA SER A 28 -23.38 -7.91 -9.65
C SER A 28 -24.61 -8.78 -9.99
N TRP A 29 -24.42 -9.84 -10.74
CA TRP A 29 -25.50 -10.77 -11.15
C TRP A 29 -26.10 -11.51 -9.96
N ASP A 30 -25.31 -11.77 -8.92
CA ASP A 30 -25.75 -12.43 -7.69
C ASP A 30 -26.32 -11.40 -6.70
N ALA A 31 -25.62 -10.28 -6.55
CA ALA A 31 -25.97 -9.22 -5.61
C ALA A 31 -27.39 -8.63 -5.82
N VAL A 32 -27.94 -8.69 -7.04
CA VAL A 32 -29.30 -8.20 -7.34
C VAL A 32 -30.38 -8.87 -6.50
N SER A 33 -30.10 -10.04 -5.95
CA SER A 33 -31.07 -10.82 -5.17
C SER A 33 -31.18 -10.33 -3.72
N TYR A 34 -30.18 -9.61 -3.18
CA TYR A 34 -30.14 -9.23 -1.76
C TYR A 34 -29.41 -7.94 -1.43
N SER A 35 -28.73 -7.32 -2.40
CA SER A 35 -28.13 -5.99 -2.19
C SER A 35 -29.10 -4.88 -2.58
N GLY A 36 -29.24 -3.88 -1.72
CA GLY A 36 -29.96 -2.63 -2.03
C GLY A 36 -29.11 -1.57 -2.71
N ASP A 37 -27.83 -1.86 -3.03
CA ASP A 37 -26.92 -0.90 -3.63
C ASP A 37 -27.25 -0.65 -5.11
N ASP A 38 -26.97 0.55 -5.60
CA ASP A 38 -27.00 0.89 -7.02
C ASP A 38 -25.64 1.45 -7.46
N PRO A 39 -24.86 0.75 -8.27
CA PRO A 39 -25.14 -0.60 -8.81
C PRO A 39 -24.93 -1.71 -7.78
N PRO A 40 -25.71 -2.81 -7.86
CA PRO A 40 -25.56 -3.94 -6.97
C PRO A 40 -24.22 -4.63 -7.15
N SER A 41 -23.54 -4.97 -6.05
CA SER A 41 -22.28 -5.70 -6.09
C SER A 41 -22.01 -6.42 -4.76
N LEU A 42 -21.37 -7.59 -4.83
CA LEU A 42 -20.91 -8.30 -3.63
C LEU A 42 -19.70 -7.59 -3.01
N ARG A 43 -18.80 -7.13 -3.85
CA ARG A 43 -17.57 -6.38 -3.50
C ARG A 43 -17.27 -5.35 -4.57
N ARG A 44 -16.42 -4.37 -4.22
CA ARG A 44 -16.05 -3.30 -5.15
C ARG A 44 -14.54 -3.18 -5.33
N LEU A 45 -14.11 -3.14 -6.59
CA LEU A 45 -12.70 -2.94 -6.93
C LEU A 45 -12.25 -1.49 -6.69
N ASP A 46 -13.16 -0.53 -6.67
CA ASP A 46 -12.90 0.88 -6.35
C ASP A 46 -13.12 1.22 -4.87
N SER A 47 -13.10 0.22 -4.01
CA SER A 47 -13.22 0.35 -2.55
C SER A 47 -12.16 1.29 -1.97
N ASN A 48 -12.49 1.98 -0.88
CA ASN A 48 -11.58 2.87 -0.15
C ASN A 48 -10.88 2.20 1.03
N LYS A 49 -10.98 0.88 1.17
CA LYS A 49 -10.36 0.11 2.26
C LYS A 49 -8.84 0.26 2.26
N LYS A 50 -8.24 0.30 3.46
CA LYS A 50 -6.81 0.50 3.71
C LYS A 50 -6.26 -0.53 4.70
N TYR A 51 -5.06 -0.96 4.45
CA TYR A 51 -4.31 -1.83 5.33
C TYR A 51 -3.57 -1.00 6.42
N PRO A 52 -3.45 -1.44 7.66
CA PRO A 52 -4.14 -2.58 8.27
C PRO A 52 -5.50 -2.19 8.88
N ARG A 53 -5.94 -0.93 8.72
CA ARG A 53 -7.11 -0.34 9.40
C ARG A 53 -8.40 -1.13 9.16
N ASP A 54 -8.57 -1.59 7.95
CA ASP A 54 -9.83 -2.20 7.49
C ASP A 54 -9.71 -3.73 7.33
N LEU A 55 -8.76 -4.36 8.07
CA LEU A 55 -8.68 -5.81 8.20
C LEU A 55 -9.74 -6.31 9.19
N HIS A 56 -10.52 -7.30 8.79
CA HIS A 56 -11.54 -7.94 9.61
C HIS A 56 -11.30 -9.44 9.85
N GLY A 57 -10.35 -10.05 9.13
CA GLY A 57 -10.04 -11.49 9.23
C GLY A 57 -10.94 -12.37 8.36
N GLU A 58 -11.74 -11.77 7.47
CA GLU A 58 -12.54 -12.48 6.48
C GLU A 58 -11.86 -12.34 5.11
N VAL A 59 -11.67 -13.47 4.43
CA VAL A 59 -10.78 -13.54 3.25
C VAL A 59 -11.27 -12.73 2.05
N HIS A 60 -12.58 -12.61 1.85
CA HIS A 60 -13.17 -11.83 0.76
C HIS A 60 -13.18 -10.34 1.10
N ASP A 61 -13.55 -10.00 2.33
CA ASP A 61 -13.59 -8.61 2.81
C ASP A 61 -12.17 -7.98 2.86
N ASP A 62 -11.21 -8.72 3.42
CA ASP A 62 -9.80 -8.33 3.44
C ASP A 62 -9.19 -8.35 2.03
N GLY A 63 -9.67 -9.24 1.16
CA GLY A 63 -9.30 -9.33 -0.25
C GLY A 63 -9.62 -8.06 -1.03
N GLU A 64 -10.65 -7.32 -0.65
CA GLU A 64 -11.02 -6.04 -1.25
C GLU A 64 -9.93 -4.97 -1.11
N ILE A 65 -9.14 -4.99 -0.02
CA ILE A 65 -7.97 -4.10 0.13
C ILE A 65 -6.99 -4.32 -1.01
N TRP A 66 -6.72 -5.59 -1.34
CA TRP A 66 -5.77 -5.95 -2.38
C TRP A 66 -6.32 -5.67 -3.78
N SER A 67 -7.54 -6.11 -4.07
CA SER A 67 -8.18 -5.88 -5.37
C SER A 67 -8.31 -4.39 -5.70
N ALA A 68 -8.58 -3.55 -4.71
CA ALA A 68 -8.66 -2.11 -4.89
C ALA A 68 -7.28 -1.48 -5.23
N CYS A 69 -6.18 -1.98 -4.64
CA CYS A 69 -4.84 -1.56 -5.05
C CYS A 69 -4.58 -1.91 -6.53
N LEU A 70 -4.88 -3.14 -6.91
CA LEU A 70 -4.68 -3.60 -8.30
C LEU A 70 -5.55 -2.81 -9.29
N TRP A 71 -6.78 -2.48 -8.91
CA TRP A 71 -7.67 -1.67 -9.74
C TRP A 71 -7.19 -0.23 -9.89
N GLU A 72 -6.63 0.38 -8.84
CA GLU A 72 -5.96 1.68 -8.95
C GLU A 72 -4.77 1.62 -9.92
N LEU A 73 -3.95 0.56 -9.85
CA LEU A 73 -2.84 0.36 -10.79
C LEU A 73 -3.37 0.23 -12.23
N ARG A 74 -4.44 -0.54 -12.44
CA ARG A 74 -5.09 -0.66 -13.74
C ARG A 74 -5.57 0.68 -14.29
N THR A 75 -6.16 1.49 -13.43
CA THR A 75 -6.64 2.83 -13.80
C THR A 75 -5.49 3.77 -14.16
N ALA A 76 -4.38 3.68 -13.45
CA ALA A 76 -3.22 4.56 -13.64
C ALA A 76 -2.33 4.14 -14.82
N LEU A 77 -2.14 2.83 -15.03
CA LEU A 77 -1.18 2.29 -16.02
C LEU A 77 -1.85 1.79 -17.30
N GLY A 78 -3.18 1.67 -17.31
CA GLY A 78 -3.94 0.99 -18.35
C GLY A 78 -3.98 -0.53 -18.15
N GLY A 79 -5.08 -1.16 -18.63
CA GLY A 79 -5.33 -2.58 -18.41
C GLY A 79 -4.21 -3.50 -18.87
N SER A 80 -3.71 -3.30 -20.09
CA SER A 80 -2.67 -4.17 -20.67
C SER A 80 -1.38 -4.21 -19.85
N VAL A 81 -0.93 -3.07 -19.32
CA VAL A 81 0.29 -3.00 -18.49
C VAL A 81 0.02 -3.59 -17.12
N ALA A 82 -1.07 -3.17 -16.47
CA ALA A 82 -1.41 -3.64 -15.13
C ALA A 82 -1.66 -5.15 -15.09
N ASP A 83 -2.44 -5.70 -16.02
CA ASP A 83 -2.75 -7.13 -16.05
C ASP A 83 -1.48 -7.98 -16.22
N LYS A 84 -0.56 -7.55 -17.11
CA LYS A 84 0.73 -8.22 -17.30
C LYS A 84 1.55 -8.23 -15.99
N LEU A 85 1.65 -7.09 -15.30
CA LEU A 85 2.36 -6.98 -14.03
C LEU A 85 1.71 -7.84 -12.95
N VAL A 86 0.37 -7.78 -12.85
CA VAL A 86 -0.40 -8.52 -11.85
C VAL A 86 -0.31 -10.03 -12.07
N ILE A 87 -0.30 -10.51 -13.31
CA ILE A 87 -0.10 -11.93 -13.57
C ILE A 87 1.36 -12.33 -13.28
N ALA A 88 2.32 -11.56 -13.76
CA ALA A 88 3.73 -11.92 -13.67
C ALA A 88 4.28 -11.90 -12.24
N HIS A 89 3.82 -10.99 -11.36
CA HIS A 89 4.32 -10.93 -9.97
C HIS A 89 3.99 -12.19 -9.16
N HIS A 90 2.95 -12.96 -9.53
CA HIS A 90 2.61 -14.21 -8.84
C HIS A 90 3.72 -15.24 -8.86
N PHE A 91 4.59 -15.23 -9.87
CA PHE A 91 5.76 -16.11 -9.94
C PHE A 91 6.85 -15.77 -8.92
N LEU A 92 6.74 -14.62 -8.25
CA LEU A 92 7.64 -14.19 -7.17
C LEU A 92 7.04 -14.41 -5.77
N LEU A 93 5.79 -14.88 -5.70
CA LEU A 93 5.09 -15.08 -4.43
C LEU A 93 5.30 -16.50 -3.89
N THR A 94 5.23 -16.61 -2.57
CA THR A 94 5.21 -17.87 -1.84
C THR A 94 3.89 -18.01 -1.06
N PRO A 95 3.52 -19.18 -0.56
CA PRO A 95 2.32 -19.35 0.25
C PRO A 95 2.27 -18.49 1.52
N SER A 96 3.44 -18.03 2.01
CA SER A 96 3.55 -17.16 3.20
C SER A 96 3.63 -15.67 2.87
N SER A 97 3.60 -15.28 1.61
CA SER A 97 3.69 -13.88 1.19
C SER A 97 2.53 -13.05 1.73
N LYS A 98 2.88 -11.90 2.29
CA LYS A 98 1.94 -10.88 2.81
C LYS A 98 1.72 -9.78 1.77
N PHE A 99 0.83 -8.85 2.05
CA PHE A 99 0.58 -7.69 1.18
C PHE A 99 1.84 -6.88 0.86
N GLU A 100 2.74 -6.69 1.84
CA GLU A 100 4.00 -5.96 1.60
C GLU A 100 4.92 -6.71 0.64
N ASP A 101 5.03 -8.04 0.78
CA ASP A 101 5.84 -8.89 -0.11
C ASP A 101 5.31 -8.82 -1.54
N ALA A 102 4.00 -8.91 -1.72
CA ALA A 102 3.35 -8.84 -3.02
C ALA A 102 3.47 -7.44 -3.67
N ALA A 103 3.38 -6.37 -2.88
CA ALA A 103 3.63 -5.02 -3.37
C ALA A 103 5.07 -4.83 -3.85
N ASN A 104 6.05 -5.37 -3.13
CA ASN A 104 7.45 -5.36 -3.53
C ASN A 104 7.70 -6.26 -4.74
N ALA A 105 7.01 -7.41 -4.84
CA ALA A 105 7.06 -8.27 -6.02
C ALA A 105 6.55 -7.55 -7.28
N LEU A 106 5.48 -6.75 -7.19
CA LEU A 106 5.00 -5.92 -8.32
C LEU A 106 6.06 -4.89 -8.75
N ILE A 107 6.74 -4.25 -7.81
CA ILE A 107 7.84 -3.32 -8.10
C ILE A 107 8.98 -4.05 -8.83
N THR A 108 9.40 -5.22 -8.31
CA THR A 108 10.44 -6.03 -8.94
C THR A 108 10.04 -6.49 -10.34
N THR A 109 8.78 -6.89 -10.52
CA THR A 109 8.24 -7.29 -11.81
C THR A 109 8.27 -6.13 -12.81
N ASP A 110 7.92 -4.91 -12.40
CA ASP A 110 8.00 -3.74 -13.27
C ASP A 110 9.44 -3.40 -13.66
N GLN A 111 10.38 -3.55 -12.73
CA GLN A 111 11.81 -3.39 -13.05
C GLN A 111 12.29 -4.39 -14.09
N GLN A 112 11.81 -5.63 -14.05
CA GLN A 112 12.18 -6.69 -14.99
C GLN A 112 11.50 -6.56 -16.38
N LEU A 113 10.24 -6.17 -16.40
CA LEU A 113 9.43 -6.16 -17.62
C LEU A 113 9.35 -4.80 -18.31
N ASN A 114 9.52 -3.71 -17.57
CA ASN A 114 9.30 -2.34 -18.02
C ASN A 114 10.43 -1.38 -17.67
N ASP A 115 11.61 -1.89 -17.29
CA ASP A 115 12.77 -1.07 -16.85
C ASP A 115 12.45 -0.14 -15.67
N GLY A 116 11.47 -0.49 -14.85
CA GLY A 116 11.07 0.28 -13.66
C GLY A 116 10.29 1.55 -13.94
N ARG A 117 9.75 1.73 -15.14
CA ARG A 117 9.04 2.97 -15.54
C ARG A 117 7.81 3.29 -14.71
N ASN A 118 7.20 2.28 -14.08
CA ASN A 118 5.99 2.44 -13.31
C ASN A 118 6.21 2.31 -11.79
N VAL A 119 7.45 2.13 -11.33
CA VAL A 119 7.78 1.90 -9.91
C VAL A 119 7.20 2.97 -8.99
N ASP A 120 7.28 4.24 -9.37
CA ASP A 120 6.77 5.35 -8.54
C ASP A 120 5.25 5.29 -8.40
N VAL A 121 4.53 4.99 -9.47
CA VAL A 121 3.07 4.83 -9.46
C VAL A 121 2.67 3.64 -8.59
N ILE A 122 3.34 2.49 -8.77
CA ILE A 122 3.08 1.28 -7.99
C ILE A 122 3.32 1.56 -6.52
N ARG A 123 4.45 2.14 -6.15
CA ARG A 123 4.80 2.49 -4.78
C ARG A 123 3.78 3.46 -4.16
N ASP A 124 3.37 4.49 -4.89
CA ASP A 124 2.43 5.49 -4.41
C ASP A 124 1.07 4.88 -4.07
N VAL A 125 0.54 3.99 -4.89
CA VAL A 125 -0.71 3.27 -4.60
C VAL A 125 -0.58 2.50 -3.28
N PHE A 126 0.45 1.68 -3.10
CA PHE A 126 0.61 0.87 -1.90
C PHE A 126 0.95 1.67 -0.65
N VAL A 127 1.63 2.81 -0.78
CA VAL A 127 1.86 3.75 0.34
C VAL A 127 0.55 4.41 0.77
N ARG A 128 -0.27 4.88 -0.17
CA ARG A 128 -1.57 5.49 0.14
C ARG A 128 -2.55 4.51 0.77
N ARG A 129 -2.46 3.24 0.38
CA ARG A 129 -3.27 2.13 0.93
C ARG A 129 -2.70 1.59 2.26
N GLY A 130 -1.54 2.07 2.72
CA GLY A 130 -0.93 1.69 4.00
C GLY A 130 -0.17 0.36 3.97
N ILE A 131 -0.01 -0.26 2.81
CA ILE A 131 0.72 -1.54 2.64
C ILE A 131 2.23 -1.30 2.68
N LEU A 132 2.72 -0.28 1.97
CA LEU A 132 4.13 0.11 2.02
C LEU A 132 4.36 1.31 2.95
N PRO A 133 5.53 1.39 3.60
CA PRO A 133 5.87 2.52 4.46
C PRO A 133 6.03 3.81 3.66
N ASN A 134 5.55 4.93 4.23
CA ASN A 134 5.75 6.24 3.64
C ASN A 134 7.18 6.73 3.92
N PRO A 135 8.04 6.91 2.91
CA PRO A 135 9.43 7.35 3.10
C PRO A 135 9.53 8.73 3.75
N LYS A 136 8.57 9.64 3.49
CA LYS A 136 8.53 10.98 4.10
C LYS A 136 8.26 10.95 5.61
N ARG A 137 7.68 9.87 6.13
CA ARG A 137 7.35 9.71 7.56
C ARG A 137 8.55 9.22 8.38
N LYS A 138 9.49 8.47 7.77
CA LYS A 138 10.74 8.05 8.43
C LYS A 138 11.64 9.25 8.78
N ASN A 139 11.73 10.25 7.91
CA ASN A 139 12.54 11.45 8.16
C ASN A 139 11.96 12.36 9.26
N ARG A 140 10.66 12.29 9.56
CA ARG A 140 10.09 13.06 10.69
C ARG A 140 10.35 12.43 12.07
N ARG A 141 10.58 11.11 12.16
CA ARG A 141 10.93 10.43 13.42
C ARG A 141 12.45 10.33 13.64
N ALA A 142 13.25 10.44 12.60
CA ALA A 142 14.72 10.49 12.64
C ALA A 142 15.28 11.92 12.75
N GLY A 143 14.44 12.91 12.95
CA GLY A 143 14.87 14.26 13.32
C GLY A 143 15.40 14.26 14.74
N PHE A 144 16.58 13.73 14.95
CA PHE A 144 17.42 14.04 16.09
C PHE A 144 17.60 15.57 16.06
N ARG A 145 16.97 16.27 16.99
CA ARG A 145 17.16 17.70 17.13
C ARG A 145 18.61 17.91 17.59
N PHE A 146 19.39 18.62 16.81
CA PHE A 146 20.72 19.05 17.23
C PHE A 146 20.68 19.81 18.56
N ASP A 147 19.54 20.41 18.89
CA ASP A 147 19.28 21.06 20.18
C ASP A 147 19.28 20.06 21.34
N ASP A 148 18.84 18.81 21.16
CA ASP A 148 18.84 17.79 22.21
C ASP A 148 20.28 17.34 22.53
N ILE A 149 21.15 17.29 21.51
CA ILE A 149 22.60 17.00 21.71
C ILE A 149 23.29 18.14 22.48
N ARG A 150 22.95 19.39 22.17
CA ARG A 150 23.49 20.56 22.89
C ARG A 150 23.03 20.61 24.34
N ALA A 151 21.76 20.27 24.61
CA ALA A 151 21.22 20.22 25.96
C ALA A 151 21.88 19.11 26.82
N GLU A 152 22.14 17.95 26.22
CA GLU A 152 22.79 16.83 26.92
C GLU A 152 24.29 17.10 27.14
N ALA A 153 24.97 17.71 26.17
CA ALA A 153 26.36 18.14 26.31
C ALA A 153 26.54 19.26 27.37
N ALA A 154 25.57 20.15 27.51
CA ALA A 154 25.59 21.20 28.52
C ALA A 154 25.45 20.63 29.95
N LYS A 155 24.71 19.55 30.15
CA LYS A 155 24.57 18.86 31.44
C LYS A 155 25.83 18.14 31.90
N ARG A 156 26.75 17.81 30.99
CA ARG A 156 28.02 17.10 31.29
C ARG A 156 29.23 18.00 31.57
N ARG A 157 29.06 19.35 31.59
CA ARG A 157 30.16 20.23 31.95
C ARG A 157 30.49 20.09 33.45
N PRO A 158 31.72 19.73 33.81
CA PRO A 158 32.14 19.67 35.23
C PRO A 158 32.06 21.06 35.84
N LYS A 159 31.50 21.15 37.04
CA LYS A 159 31.47 22.38 37.85
C LYS A 159 32.91 22.82 38.11
N ARG A 160 33.27 23.96 37.59
CA ARG A 160 34.60 24.59 37.77
C ARG A 160 34.76 24.95 39.26
N THR A 161 35.58 24.18 39.96
CA THR A 161 35.94 24.43 41.35
C THR A 161 36.86 25.68 41.36
N VAL A 162 36.35 26.77 41.91
CA VAL A 162 37.16 27.97 42.16
C VAL A 162 37.95 27.73 43.43
N ALA A 163 39.26 27.49 43.29
CA ALA A 163 40.18 27.44 44.40
C ALA A 163 40.31 28.84 44.98
N ARG A 164 39.84 29.06 46.21
CA ARG A 164 40.12 30.27 47.00
C ARG A 164 41.56 30.20 47.48
N SER A 165 42.44 31.03 46.88
CA SER A 165 43.76 31.30 47.47
C SER A 165 43.59 32.14 48.73
N ARG A 166 43.93 31.57 49.91
CA ARG A 166 44.12 32.34 51.15
C ARG A 166 45.54 32.96 51.03
N GLY A 167 45.55 34.29 51.01
CA GLY A 167 46.79 35.02 51.14
C GLY A 167 47.30 35.09 52.60
N ARG A 168 48.57 35.13 52.73
CA ARG A 168 49.31 35.74 53.85
C ARG A 168 50.08 36.91 53.30
#